data_65609793632fd376fbc60413c6911800
#
_entry.id   65609793632fd376fbc60413c6911800
#
_cell.length_a   1.000
_cell.length_b   1.000
_cell.length_c   1.000
_cell.angle_alpha   90.00
_cell.angle_beta   90.00
_cell.angle_gamma   90.00
#
_symmetry.space_group_name_H-M   'P 1'
#
loop_
_entity.id
_entity.type
_entity.pdbx_description
1 polymer ?
#
loop_
_entity_poly.entity_id
_entity_poly.type
_entity_poly.pdbx_seq_one_letter_code
_entity_poly.pdbx_strand_id
1 'polypeptide(L)' 'AGVLTKSVERFERRLILKALEENDWNRSKTADQIGIPRTTLIFKMKQLDITA' A
#
# COMPACT_ATOMS: atom_id res chain seq x y z
N ALA A 1 -15.39 8.94 -8.91
CA ALA A 1 -15.08 9.77 -7.77
C ALA A 1 -16.10 9.58 -6.67
N GLY A 2 -15.96 10.32 -5.59
CA GLY A 2 -16.90 10.30 -4.51
C GLY A 2 -16.65 9.21 -3.50
N VAL A 3 -17.74 8.73 -2.88
CA VAL A 3 -17.67 7.83 -1.73
C VAL A 3 -16.99 6.51 -2.07
N LEU A 4 -17.29 5.94 -3.23
CA LEU A 4 -16.72 4.66 -3.62
C LEU A 4 -15.20 4.73 -3.76
N THR A 5 -14.69 5.78 -4.38
CA THR A 5 -13.25 5.97 -4.56
C THR A 5 -12.54 6.07 -3.22
N LYS A 6 -13.10 6.84 -2.29
CA LYS A 6 -12.51 7.00 -0.96
C LYS A 6 -12.55 5.70 -0.18
N SER A 7 -13.61 4.92 -0.32
CA SER A 7 -13.72 3.63 0.36
C SER A 7 -12.65 2.65 -0.14
N VAL A 8 -12.42 2.62 -1.46
CA VAL A 8 -11.39 1.77 -2.04
C VAL A 8 -10.01 2.21 -1.56
N GLU A 9 -9.74 3.51 -1.52
CA GLU A 9 -8.47 4.03 -1.05
C GLU A 9 -8.21 3.66 0.40
N ARG A 10 -9.21 3.73 1.26
CA ARG A 10 -9.08 3.33 2.67
C ARG A 10 -8.75 1.85 2.78
N PHE A 11 -9.42 1.03 2.00
CA PHE A 11 -9.20 -0.41 1.99
C PHE A 11 -7.78 -0.73 1.53
N GLU A 12 -7.34 -0.13 0.44
CA GLU A 12 -5.99 -0.31 -0.08
C GLU A 12 -4.94 0.13 0.94
N ARG A 13 -5.16 1.28 1.57
CA ARG A 13 -4.24 1.81 2.58
C ARG A 13 -4.08 0.83 3.74
N ARG A 14 -5.19 0.28 4.20
CA ARG A 14 -5.16 -0.68 5.30
C ARG A 14 -4.40 -1.95 4.92
N LEU A 15 -4.65 -2.46 3.72
CA LEU A 15 -3.96 -3.65 3.24
C LEU A 15 -2.46 -3.44 3.13
N ILE A 16 -2.06 -2.31 2.55
CA ILE A 16 -0.66 -1.99 2.36
C ILE A 16 0.05 -1.78 3.70
N LEU A 17 -0.59 -1.05 4.61
CA LEU A 17 -0.03 -0.83 5.94
C LEU A 17 0.17 -2.14 6.69
N LYS A 18 -0.82 -3.02 6.65
CA LYS A 18 -0.72 -4.32 7.31
C LYS A 18 0.43 -5.13 6.73
N ALA A 19 0.56 -5.17 5.42
CA ALA A 19 1.63 -5.91 4.77
C ALA A 19 3.00 -5.31 5.09
N LEU A 20 3.10 -3.98 5.13
CA LEU A 20 4.35 -3.31 5.50
C LEU A 20 4.76 -3.68 6.93
N GLU A 21 3.82 -3.63 7.86
CA GLU A 21 4.11 -4.00 9.24
C GLU A 21 4.55 -5.45 9.38
N GLU A 22 3.93 -6.34 8.62
CA GLU A 22 4.29 -7.76 8.64
C GLU A 22 5.69 -8.02 8.07
N ASN A 23 6.19 -7.11 7.25
CA ASN A 23 7.50 -7.24 6.61
C ASN A 23 8.51 -6.24 7.13
N ASP A 24 8.29 -5.69 8.32
CA ASP A 24 9.19 -4.70 8.96
C ASP A 24 9.45 -3.50 8.04
N TRP A 25 8.43 -3.09 7.28
CA TRP A 25 8.51 -1.97 6.34
C TRP A 25 9.50 -2.17 5.21
N ASN A 26 9.85 -3.42 4.93
CA ASN A 26 10.67 -3.77 3.78
C ASN A 26 9.81 -3.70 2.53
N ARG A 27 10.03 -2.69 1.70
CA ARG A 27 9.19 -2.44 0.53
C ARG A 27 9.26 -3.55 -0.49
N SER A 28 10.44 -4.11 -0.70
CA SER A 28 10.61 -5.20 -1.66
C SER A 28 9.83 -6.44 -1.25
N LYS A 29 9.96 -6.85 0.01
CA LYS A 29 9.23 -8.01 0.52
C LYS A 29 7.73 -7.77 0.51
N THR A 30 7.32 -6.56 0.89
CA THR A 30 5.90 -6.19 0.90
C THR A 30 5.31 -6.27 -0.50
N ALA A 31 6.02 -5.74 -1.49
CA ALA A 31 5.56 -5.77 -2.88
C ALA A 31 5.43 -7.21 -3.37
N ASP A 32 6.40 -8.06 -3.04
CA ASP A 32 6.35 -9.48 -3.40
C ASP A 32 5.13 -10.17 -2.77
N GLN A 33 4.88 -9.88 -1.50
CA GLN A 33 3.74 -10.48 -0.79
C GLN A 33 2.41 -10.08 -1.42
N ILE A 34 2.29 -8.80 -1.81
CA ILE A 34 1.07 -8.28 -2.42
C ILE A 34 0.96 -8.70 -3.87
N GLY A 35 2.09 -8.97 -4.54
CA GLY A 35 2.11 -9.39 -5.94
C GLY A 35 2.17 -8.25 -6.93
N ILE A 36 2.84 -7.14 -6.56
CA ILE A 36 3.03 -5.99 -7.44
C ILE A 36 4.50 -5.60 -7.48
N PRO A 37 4.93 -4.86 -8.53
CA PRO A 37 6.30 -4.36 -8.57
C PRO A 37 6.56 -3.37 -7.43
N ARG A 38 7.81 -3.33 -6.97
CA ARG A 38 8.21 -2.41 -5.91
C ARG A 38 7.92 -0.95 -6.27
N THR A 39 8.15 -0.58 -7.53
CA THR A 39 7.89 0.77 -7.99
C THR A 39 6.41 1.15 -7.87
N THR A 40 5.53 0.19 -8.19
CA THR A 40 4.10 0.38 -8.04
C THR A 40 3.71 0.54 -6.58
N LEU A 41 4.31 -0.25 -5.70
CA LEU A 41 4.07 -0.12 -4.27
C LEU A 41 4.46 1.26 -3.76
N ILE A 42 5.63 1.74 -4.14
CA ILE A 42 6.10 3.06 -3.72
C ILE A 42 5.18 4.17 -4.22
N PHE A 43 4.72 4.05 -5.47
CA PHE A 43 3.78 4.99 -6.05
C PHE A 43 2.47 5.01 -5.24
N LYS A 44 1.93 3.84 -4.93
CA LYS A 44 0.71 3.75 -4.15
C LYS A 44 0.89 4.29 -2.74
N MET A 45 2.03 4.06 -2.13
CA MET A 45 2.33 4.62 -0.81
C MET A 45 2.28 6.14 -0.83
N LYS A 46 2.85 6.75 -1.85
CA LYS A 46 2.80 8.21 -2.00
C LYS A 46 1.37 8.69 -2.23
N GLN A 47 0.64 8.00 -3.09
CA GLN A 47 -0.75 8.34 -3.41
C GLN A 47 -1.65 8.26 -2.19
N LEU A 48 -1.41 7.28 -1.33
CA LEU A 48 -2.22 7.03 -0.14
C LEU A 48 -1.65 7.71 1.11
N ASP A 49 -0.58 8.48 0.94
CA ASP A 49 0.06 9.23 2.03
C ASP A 49 0.57 8.29 3.13
N ILE A 50 1.17 7.18 2.73
CA ILE A 50 1.76 6.21 3.65
C ILE A 50 3.25 6.49 3.73
N THR A 51 3.73 6.83 4.92
CA THR A 51 5.15 7.06 5.15
C THR A 51 5.60 6.31 6.40
N ALA A 52 6.83 5.87 6.37
CA ALA A 52 7.43 5.21 7.52
C ALA A 52 7.82 6.24 8.58
#